data_576aed0ad09f2262e6b73089c8e00025
#
_entry.id   576aed0ad09f2262e6b73089c8e00025
#
_cell.length_a   1.000
_cell.length_b   1.000
_cell.length_c   1.000
_cell.angle_alpha   90.00
_cell.angle_beta   90.00
_cell.angle_gamma   90.00
#
_symmetry.space_group_name_H-M   'P 1'
#
loop_
_entity.id
_entity.type
_entity.pdbx_description
1 polymer ?
#
loop_
_entity_poly.entity_id
_entity_poly.type
_entity_poly.pdbx_seq_one_letter_code
_entity_poly.pdbx_strand_id
1 'polypeptide(L)'
;MSSEFRFVQVGEPRAQRPWPSIIVPRLAIEAEIERLANIALPLTGSRSSAISHPHNTHEVPCFAPGIDVTLHVVKPGEITPPLARSASAVDMCIDGTGQGSIGSHTLAFSRFDVWNTPSMEPVSYTNTGKDLFVRLSYSNAPLLEKLEVHLVDTQPRPVAANETGKDASGPRARDSAEAIDIGHDGARLLGYEYLVDIDVVESRPLVWPWADVDKHLGKVYARDLSYTGRHLFLLYNPATERRMGTSHSFFATIAKYPPNKIDQPHRHTSAAINYYFFGHGKSSVMSERMEWEAGDLHFSAPGWAVHNHGSREEGFCALTIQDHPLQIAMDSLVWQETLKSPIVKLGSQRGFDTNIGDLIKAA
;
A
#
# COMPACT_ATOMS: atom_id res chain seq x y z
N MET A 1 -26.09 10.04 -30.68
CA MET A 1 -26.06 8.63 -30.24
C MET A 1 -27.21 8.45 -29.27
N SER A 2 -28.16 7.53 -29.55
CA SER A 2 -29.26 7.26 -28.62
C SER A 2 -28.67 6.53 -27.43
N SER A 3 -28.85 7.07 -26.24
CA SER A 3 -28.46 6.40 -24.96
C SER A 3 -29.52 5.32 -24.68
N GLU A 4 -29.34 4.15 -25.29
CA GLU A 4 -30.19 3.00 -24.96
C GLU A 4 -29.68 2.34 -23.72
N PHE A 5 -30.42 2.47 -22.62
CA PHE A 5 -30.22 1.62 -21.43
C PHE A 5 -30.94 0.28 -21.66
N ARG A 6 -30.45 -0.76 -20.98
CA ARG A 6 -31.07 -2.09 -21.00
C ARG A 6 -31.21 -2.66 -19.59
N PHE A 7 -32.28 -3.38 -19.35
CA PHE A 7 -32.39 -4.24 -18.17
C PHE A 7 -31.65 -5.55 -18.45
N VAL A 8 -30.78 -5.95 -17.51
CA VAL A 8 -30.05 -7.21 -17.59
C VAL A 8 -30.50 -8.07 -16.41
N GLN A 9 -30.93 -9.29 -16.68
CA GLN A 9 -31.28 -10.23 -15.61
C GLN A 9 -30.02 -10.56 -14.79
N VAL A 10 -30.10 -10.41 -13.49
CA VAL A 10 -29.03 -10.81 -12.58
C VAL A 10 -28.95 -12.34 -12.55
N GLY A 11 -27.81 -12.87 -12.99
CA GLY A 11 -27.52 -14.30 -12.93
C GLY A 11 -27.07 -14.73 -11.53
N GLU A 12 -26.73 -16.00 -11.39
CA GLU A 12 -26.14 -16.51 -10.15
C GLU A 12 -24.82 -15.82 -9.81
N PRO A 13 -24.49 -15.62 -8.51
CA PRO A 13 -23.22 -15.06 -8.09
C PRO A 13 -22.07 -15.88 -8.63
N ARG A 14 -21.15 -15.23 -9.34
CA ARG A 14 -19.96 -15.90 -9.84
C ARG A 14 -18.89 -15.91 -8.74
N ALA A 15 -18.41 -17.10 -8.38
CA ALA A 15 -17.21 -17.21 -7.57
C ALA A 15 -16.04 -16.53 -8.32
N GLN A 16 -15.43 -15.52 -7.68
CA GLN A 16 -14.23 -14.92 -8.26
C GLN A 16 -13.08 -15.92 -8.20
N ARG A 17 -12.34 -16.03 -9.29
CA ARG A 17 -11.06 -16.75 -9.31
C ARG A 17 -9.97 -15.73 -9.03
N PRO A 18 -9.19 -15.90 -7.96
CA PRO A 18 -8.04 -15.02 -7.73
C PRO A 18 -7.04 -15.19 -8.88
N TRP A 19 -6.29 -14.12 -9.16
CA TRP A 19 -5.16 -14.25 -10.07
C TRP A 19 -4.13 -15.20 -9.46
N PRO A 20 -3.36 -15.95 -10.26
CA PRO A 20 -2.27 -16.77 -9.74
C PRO A 20 -1.25 -15.92 -8.98
N SER A 21 -0.60 -16.51 -8.01
CA SER A 21 0.61 -15.92 -7.41
C SER A 21 1.73 -15.90 -8.45
N ILE A 22 2.56 -14.85 -8.43
CA ILE A 22 3.67 -14.69 -9.37
C ILE A 22 4.86 -14.04 -8.69
N ILE A 23 6.06 -14.48 -9.03
CA ILE A 23 7.32 -13.84 -8.66
C ILE A 23 7.92 -13.17 -9.88
N VAL A 24 8.29 -11.89 -9.74
CA VAL A 24 9.18 -11.20 -10.67
C VAL A 24 10.58 -11.33 -10.09
N PRO A 25 11.46 -12.11 -10.74
CA PRO A 25 12.77 -12.39 -10.18
C PRO A 25 13.68 -11.16 -10.21
N ARG A 26 14.57 -11.08 -9.24
CA ARG A 26 15.59 -10.00 -9.12
C ARG A 26 16.28 -9.71 -10.45
N LEU A 27 16.71 -10.73 -11.16
CA LEU A 27 17.40 -10.55 -12.44
C LEU A 27 16.57 -9.84 -13.50
N ALA A 28 15.23 -10.04 -13.49
CA ALA A 28 14.33 -9.33 -14.40
C ALA A 28 14.20 -7.85 -14.00
N ILE A 29 14.16 -7.55 -12.70
CA ILE A 29 14.14 -6.17 -12.18
C ILE A 29 15.46 -5.47 -12.50
N GLU A 30 16.60 -6.10 -12.26
CA GLU A 30 17.92 -5.57 -12.57
C GLU A 30 18.10 -5.29 -14.08
N ALA A 31 17.67 -6.22 -14.94
CA ALA A 31 17.71 -6.03 -16.39
C ALA A 31 16.84 -4.84 -16.84
N GLU A 32 15.68 -4.64 -16.22
CA GLU A 32 14.81 -3.51 -16.52
C GLU A 32 15.38 -2.19 -16.01
N ILE A 33 16.04 -2.17 -14.84
CA ILE A 33 16.78 -1.01 -14.34
C ILE A 33 17.86 -0.62 -15.35
N GLU A 34 18.66 -1.58 -15.81
CA GLU A 34 19.72 -1.35 -16.80
C GLU A 34 19.12 -0.82 -18.12
N ARG A 35 18.04 -1.41 -18.61
CA ARG A 35 17.36 -0.94 -19.81
C ARG A 35 16.88 0.50 -19.66
N LEU A 36 16.21 0.84 -18.54
CA LEU A 36 15.72 2.20 -18.28
C LEU A 36 16.86 3.21 -18.14
N ALA A 37 17.98 2.82 -17.53
CA ALA A 37 19.16 3.68 -17.42
C ALA A 37 19.80 3.98 -18.79
N ASN A 38 19.70 3.05 -19.75
CA ASN A 38 20.38 3.16 -21.06
C ASN A 38 19.52 3.79 -22.18
N ILE A 39 18.21 3.86 -22.03
CA ILE A 39 17.36 4.57 -23.02
C ILE A 39 17.53 6.09 -22.94
N ALA A 40 17.20 6.81 -24.00
CA ALA A 40 17.06 8.27 -23.96
C ALA A 40 15.97 8.66 -22.94
N LEU A 41 16.07 9.87 -22.37
CA LEU A 41 14.99 10.35 -21.48
C LEU A 41 13.69 10.43 -22.28
N PRO A 42 12.61 9.73 -21.84
CA PRO A 42 11.33 9.79 -22.53
C PRO A 42 10.74 11.20 -22.56
N LEU A 43 9.84 11.48 -23.50
CA LEU A 43 9.13 12.77 -23.56
C LEU A 43 8.31 13.08 -22.31
N THR A 44 7.93 12.06 -21.58
CA THR A 44 7.28 12.19 -20.25
C THR A 44 8.22 12.74 -19.17
N GLY A 45 9.53 12.81 -19.45
CA GLY A 45 10.55 13.24 -18.48
C GLY A 45 10.80 12.23 -17.35
N SER A 46 10.28 11.01 -17.45
CA SER A 46 10.45 9.96 -16.42
C SER A 46 10.82 8.63 -17.05
N ARG A 47 11.82 7.96 -16.50
CA ARG A 47 12.24 6.59 -16.86
C ARG A 47 11.49 5.64 -15.95
N SER A 48 10.42 5.04 -16.43
CA SER A 48 9.60 4.16 -15.62
C SER A 48 9.01 3.02 -16.44
N SER A 49 8.78 1.89 -15.77
CA SER A 49 8.10 0.72 -16.31
C SER A 49 7.13 0.17 -15.28
N ALA A 50 5.87 0.01 -15.68
CA ALA A 50 4.89 -0.67 -14.87
C ALA A 50 5.02 -2.20 -15.06
N ILE A 51 4.98 -2.93 -13.94
CA ILE A 51 4.96 -4.39 -13.94
C ILE A 51 3.51 -4.84 -14.04
N SER A 52 3.17 -5.51 -15.15
CA SER A 52 1.81 -6.00 -15.38
C SER A 52 1.72 -7.51 -15.15
N HIS A 53 0.72 -7.92 -14.37
CA HIS A 53 0.44 -9.33 -14.17
C HIS A 53 -0.08 -9.98 -15.46
N PRO A 54 0.33 -11.24 -15.81
CA PRO A 54 -0.13 -11.90 -17.04
C PRO A 54 -1.65 -12.05 -17.16
N HIS A 55 -2.36 -12.11 -16.03
CA HIS A 55 -3.83 -12.18 -15.98
C HIS A 55 -4.51 -10.81 -16.02
N ASN A 56 -3.73 -9.72 -16.10
CA ASN A 56 -4.30 -8.40 -16.35
C ASN A 56 -4.84 -8.30 -17.77
N THR A 57 -6.14 -8.14 -17.91
CA THR A 57 -6.83 -7.96 -19.19
C THR A 57 -7.25 -6.51 -19.44
N HIS A 58 -6.89 -5.60 -18.54
CA HIS A 58 -7.17 -4.17 -18.67
C HIS A 58 -6.04 -3.45 -19.41
N GLU A 59 -6.36 -2.33 -20.06
CA GLU A 59 -5.38 -1.49 -20.74
C GLU A 59 -4.36 -0.90 -19.75
N VAL A 60 -4.83 -0.55 -18.55
CA VAL A 60 -3.97 -0.02 -17.49
C VAL A 60 -3.17 -1.16 -16.85
N PRO A 61 -1.83 -1.08 -16.86
CA PRO A 61 -1.01 -2.10 -16.20
C PRO A 61 -1.32 -2.19 -14.71
N CYS A 62 -1.50 -3.40 -14.19
CA CYS A 62 -1.58 -3.65 -12.76
C CYS A 62 -0.93 -4.99 -12.40
N PHE A 63 -0.28 -5.02 -11.24
CA PHE A 63 0.41 -6.19 -10.73
C PHE A 63 -0.50 -7.05 -9.84
N ALA A 64 -1.43 -6.41 -9.16
CA ALA A 64 -2.54 -7.06 -8.48
C ALA A 64 -3.84 -6.31 -8.84
N PRO A 65 -5.03 -6.91 -8.71
CA PRO A 65 -6.28 -6.23 -9.00
C PRO A 65 -6.39 -4.88 -8.27
N GLY A 66 -6.39 -3.78 -9.03
CA GLY A 66 -6.48 -2.42 -8.49
C GLY A 66 -5.17 -1.82 -7.96
N ILE A 67 -4.05 -2.53 -8.06
CA ILE A 67 -2.74 -2.06 -7.59
C ILE A 67 -1.72 -2.17 -8.72
N ASP A 68 -1.06 -1.06 -9.06
CA ASP A 68 0.12 -1.08 -9.92
C ASP A 68 1.41 -1.16 -9.09
N VAL A 69 2.44 -1.70 -9.71
CA VAL A 69 3.82 -1.61 -9.24
C VAL A 69 4.64 -1.04 -10.38
N THR A 70 5.22 0.12 -10.16
CA THR A 70 6.02 0.82 -11.16
C THR A 70 7.46 0.97 -10.69
N LEU A 71 8.39 0.51 -11.54
CA LEU A 71 9.83 0.72 -11.38
C LEU A 71 10.21 2.06 -11.97
N HIS A 72 10.92 2.88 -11.20
CA HIS A 72 11.42 4.19 -11.63
C HIS A 72 12.93 4.27 -11.49
N VAL A 73 13.58 4.87 -12.48
CA VAL A 73 15.02 5.12 -12.50
C VAL A 73 15.28 6.59 -12.77
N VAL A 74 16.02 7.26 -11.88
CA VAL A 74 16.47 8.65 -12.06
C VAL A 74 18.00 8.66 -12.09
N LYS A 75 18.57 9.11 -13.20
CA LYS A 75 20.03 9.18 -13.36
C LYS A 75 20.60 10.37 -12.58
N PRO A 76 21.90 10.35 -12.23
CA PRO A 76 22.57 11.49 -11.60
C PRO A 76 22.29 12.81 -12.33
N GLY A 77 21.81 13.81 -11.57
CA GLY A 77 21.45 15.13 -12.08
C GLY A 77 20.10 15.23 -12.79
N GLU A 78 19.39 14.14 -13.01
CA GLU A 78 18.03 14.20 -13.58
C GLU A 78 16.98 14.64 -12.53
N ILE A 79 15.95 15.33 -13.03
CA ILE A 79 14.77 15.76 -12.28
C ILE A 79 13.55 15.31 -13.06
N THR A 80 12.60 14.64 -12.39
CA THR A 80 11.32 14.30 -13.04
C THR A 80 10.40 15.52 -13.06
N PRO A 81 9.56 15.70 -14.10
CA PRO A 81 8.56 16.75 -14.10
C PRO A 81 7.60 16.61 -12.91
N PRO A 82 7.08 17.73 -12.39
CA PRO A 82 6.05 17.66 -11.36
C PRO A 82 4.78 17.06 -11.92
N LEU A 83 4.15 16.19 -11.13
CA LEU A 83 2.91 15.50 -11.46
C LEU A 83 2.04 15.43 -10.21
N ALA A 84 0.75 15.73 -10.32
CA ALA A 84 -0.24 15.44 -9.29
C ALA A 84 -1.28 14.46 -9.82
N ARG A 85 -1.74 13.54 -8.98
CA ARG A 85 -2.77 12.54 -9.36
C ARG A 85 -3.67 12.20 -8.18
N SER A 86 -4.93 11.89 -8.46
CA SER A 86 -5.87 11.47 -7.41
C SER A 86 -5.52 10.12 -6.77
N ALA A 87 -4.64 9.35 -7.39
CA ALA A 87 -4.08 8.15 -6.79
C ALA A 87 -3.08 8.48 -5.67
N SER A 88 -3.13 7.74 -4.58
CA SER A 88 -2.08 7.72 -3.56
C SER A 88 -1.08 6.61 -3.84
N ALA A 89 0.14 6.77 -3.35
CA ALA A 89 1.18 5.75 -3.49
C ALA A 89 1.95 5.51 -2.19
N VAL A 90 2.57 4.34 -2.12
CA VAL A 90 3.67 4.04 -1.21
C VAL A 90 4.88 3.69 -2.06
N ASP A 91 5.99 4.32 -1.78
CA ASP A 91 7.23 4.17 -2.53
C ASP A 91 8.32 3.59 -1.64
N MET A 92 9.25 2.82 -2.21
CA MET A 92 10.46 2.34 -1.56
C MET A 92 11.67 2.61 -2.45
N CYS A 93 12.70 3.22 -1.88
CA CYS A 93 14.01 3.29 -2.52
C CYS A 93 14.68 1.91 -2.48
N ILE A 94 14.84 1.26 -3.61
CA ILE A 94 15.49 -0.05 -3.66
C ILE A 94 16.99 0.03 -3.97
N ASP A 95 17.44 1.14 -4.56
CA ASP A 95 18.86 1.38 -4.76
C ASP A 95 19.20 2.88 -4.88
N GLY A 96 20.39 3.25 -4.44
CA GLY A 96 20.92 4.61 -4.49
C GLY A 96 20.33 5.56 -3.46
N THR A 97 20.34 6.84 -3.80
CA THR A 97 19.82 7.95 -2.99
C THR A 97 19.15 8.98 -3.88
N GLY A 98 18.15 9.67 -3.35
CA GLY A 98 17.45 10.71 -4.09
C GLY A 98 16.73 11.70 -3.18
N GLN A 99 16.06 12.64 -3.80
CA GLN A 99 15.26 13.64 -3.13
C GLN A 99 13.90 13.74 -3.81
N GLY A 100 12.83 13.92 -3.02
CA GLY A 100 11.49 14.18 -3.51
C GLY A 100 10.99 15.54 -3.05
N SER A 101 10.41 16.29 -3.98
CA SER A 101 9.54 17.42 -3.67
C SER A 101 8.11 16.92 -3.72
N ILE A 102 7.43 16.84 -2.58
CA ILE A 102 6.05 16.34 -2.45
C ILE A 102 5.23 17.40 -1.76
N GLY A 103 4.32 18.05 -2.49
CA GLY A 103 3.64 19.25 -2.02
C GLY A 103 4.64 20.33 -1.62
N SER A 104 4.53 20.81 -0.40
CA SER A 104 5.46 21.81 0.18
C SER A 104 6.70 21.20 0.85
N HIS A 105 6.84 19.85 0.84
CA HIS A 105 7.89 19.15 1.57
C HIS A 105 9.01 18.74 0.62
N THR A 106 10.27 18.89 1.10
CA THR A 106 11.45 18.33 0.45
C THR A 106 12.00 17.21 1.35
N LEU A 107 12.04 16.01 0.81
CA LEU A 107 12.38 14.79 1.53
C LEU A 107 13.59 14.13 0.86
N ALA A 108 14.54 13.65 1.67
CA ALA A 108 15.67 12.88 1.20
C ALA A 108 15.42 11.39 1.42
N PHE A 109 15.86 10.58 0.47
CA PHE A 109 15.68 9.13 0.49
C PHE A 109 17.01 8.41 0.30
N SER A 110 17.15 7.34 1.06
CA SER A 110 18.26 6.41 0.97
C SER A 110 17.74 4.99 0.73
N ARG A 111 18.61 4.08 0.41
CA ARG A 111 18.25 2.69 0.14
C ARG A 111 17.44 2.09 1.28
N PHE A 112 16.29 1.50 0.92
CA PHE A 112 15.27 0.87 1.77
C PHE A 112 14.40 1.82 2.59
N ASP A 113 14.56 3.15 2.43
CA ASP A 113 13.57 4.08 2.95
C ASP A 113 12.24 3.88 2.24
N VAL A 114 11.15 4.01 3.00
CA VAL A 114 9.77 3.94 2.51
C VAL A 114 9.09 5.26 2.79
N TRP A 115 8.23 5.71 1.89
CA TRP A 115 7.42 6.92 2.10
C TRP A 115 6.06 6.80 1.43
N ASN A 116 5.11 7.60 1.88
CA ASN A 116 3.82 7.75 1.22
C ASN A 116 3.77 9.02 0.37
N THR A 117 3.08 8.91 -0.74
CA THR A 117 2.73 10.03 -1.62
C THR A 117 1.21 10.23 -1.53
N PRO A 118 0.73 11.31 -0.87
CA PRO A 118 -0.69 11.59 -0.78
C PRO A 118 -1.33 11.90 -2.14
N SER A 119 -2.65 11.72 -2.21
CA SER A 119 -3.45 12.09 -3.38
C SER A 119 -3.36 13.59 -3.66
N MET A 120 -3.27 13.96 -4.94
CA MET A 120 -3.25 15.34 -5.48
C MET A 120 -2.07 16.22 -5.02
N GLU A 121 -1.11 15.68 -4.25
CA GLU A 121 0.12 16.41 -3.98
C GLU A 121 1.01 16.46 -5.23
N PRO A 122 1.51 17.63 -5.64
CA PRO A 122 2.53 17.75 -6.69
C PRO A 122 3.80 17.02 -6.29
N VAL A 123 4.28 16.11 -7.15
CA VAL A 123 5.45 15.28 -6.86
C VAL A 123 6.48 15.40 -7.97
N SER A 124 7.74 15.63 -7.59
CA SER A 124 8.89 15.48 -8.47
C SER A 124 10.05 14.83 -7.71
N TYR A 125 10.92 14.13 -8.43
CA TYR A 125 12.07 13.46 -7.86
C TYR A 125 13.35 13.95 -8.52
N THR A 126 14.39 14.10 -7.71
CA THR A 126 15.73 14.55 -8.15
C THR A 126 16.74 13.54 -7.67
N ASN A 127 17.67 13.15 -8.55
CA ASN A 127 18.84 12.40 -8.15
C ASN A 127 20.02 13.36 -7.95
N THR A 128 20.37 13.61 -6.70
CA THR A 128 21.50 14.42 -6.28
C THR A 128 22.76 13.58 -6.00
N GLY A 129 22.65 12.25 -6.11
CA GLY A 129 23.73 11.30 -5.90
C GLY A 129 24.60 11.10 -7.14
N LYS A 130 25.53 10.13 -7.05
CA LYS A 130 26.43 9.73 -8.13
C LYS A 130 25.98 8.45 -8.84
N ASP A 131 25.18 7.65 -8.16
CA ASP A 131 24.63 6.39 -8.65
C ASP A 131 23.17 6.56 -9.08
N LEU A 132 22.57 5.54 -9.66
CA LEU A 132 21.15 5.58 -9.99
C LEU A 132 20.31 5.74 -8.71
N PHE A 133 19.24 6.53 -8.76
CA PHE A 133 18.18 6.51 -7.78
C PHE A 133 17.05 5.64 -8.32
N VAL A 134 16.83 4.49 -7.70
CA VAL A 134 15.86 3.49 -8.14
C VAL A 134 14.79 3.29 -7.06
N ARG A 135 13.53 3.36 -7.45
CA ARG A 135 12.41 3.14 -6.54
C ARG A 135 11.32 2.26 -7.14
N LEU A 136 10.67 1.48 -6.30
CA LEU A 136 9.38 0.84 -6.58
C LEU A 136 8.26 1.71 -6.00
N SER A 137 7.25 1.96 -6.80
CA SER A 137 6.05 2.72 -6.45
C SER A 137 4.84 1.82 -6.53
N TYR A 138 4.05 1.76 -5.48
CA TYR A 138 2.81 1.00 -5.38
C TYR A 138 1.66 1.99 -5.32
N SER A 139 0.72 1.94 -6.24
CA SER A 139 -0.39 2.89 -6.24
C SER A 139 -1.75 2.26 -6.53
N ASN A 140 -2.82 2.97 -6.14
CA ASN A 140 -4.19 2.57 -6.41
C ASN A 140 -4.74 3.16 -7.72
N ALA A 141 -3.87 3.66 -8.60
CA ALA A 141 -4.28 4.24 -9.88
C ALA A 141 -5.15 3.29 -10.72
N PRO A 142 -4.82 1.99 -10.87
CA PRO A 142 -5.67 1.09 -11.67
C PRO A 142 -7.09 0.93 -11.12
N LEU A 143 -7.27 1.03 -9.81
CA LEU A 143 -8.62 1.03 -9.22
C LEU A 143 -9.39 2.28 -9.61
N LEU A 144 -8.76 3.46 -9.51
CA LEU A 144 -9.38 4.74 -9.86
C LEU A 144 -9.67 4.84 -11.35
N GLU A 145 -8.79 4.31 -12.21
CA GLU A 145 -9.02 4.19 -13.65
C GLU A 145 -10.25 3.34 -13.94
N LYS A 146 -10.36 2.18 -13.29
CA LYS A 146 -11.53 1.31 -13.45
C LYS A 146 -12.84 1.97 -12.99
N LEU A 147 -12.76 2.85 -12.01
CA LEU A 147 -13.90 3.64 -11.52
C LEU A 147 -14.14 4.91 -12.35
N GLU A 148 -13.27 5.20 -13.34
CA GLU A 148 -13.30 6.41 -14.18
C GLU A 148 -13.19 7.71 -13.37
N VAL A 149 -12.44 7.68 -12.27
CA VAL A 149 -12.22 8.82 -11.35
C VAL A 149 -10.73 9.16 -11.15
N HIS A 150 -9.85 8.61 -11.99
CA HIS A 150 -8.44 8.92 -11.94
C HIS A 150 -8.14 10.26 -12.60
N LEU A 151 -7.87 11.28 -11.78
CA LEU A 151 -7.46 12.60 -12.25
C LEU A 151 -5.92 12.68 -12.27
N VAL A 152 -5.36 13.21 -13.35
CA VAL A 152 -3.93 13.46 -13.52
C VAL A 152 -3.73 14.90 -13.96
N ASP A 153 -2.94 15.66 -13.19
CA ASP A 153 -2.52 17.02 -13.51
C ASP A 153 -1.02 17.03 -13.82
N THR A 154 -0.67 17.35 -15.04
CA THR A 154 0.71 17.42 -15.54
C THR A 154 1.34 18.81 -15.38
N GLN A 155 0.59 19.78 -14.89
CA GLN A 155 1.04 21.16 -14.61
C GLN A 155 0.53 21.61 -13.23
N PRO A 156 0.76 20.82 -12.18
CA PRO A 156 0.17 21.08 -10.88
C PRO A 156 0.68 22.39 -10.31
N ARG A 157 -0.24 23.18 -9.78
CA ARG A 157 0.07 24.38 -9.01
C ARG A 157 0.02 24.02 -7.53
N PRO A 158 1.00 24.45 -6.73
CA PRO A 158 0.91 24.27 -5.28
C PRO A 158 -0.37 24.95 -4.77
N VAL A 159 -1.15 24.21 -4.00
CA VAL A 159 -2.31 24.80 -3.30
C VAL A 159 -1.76 25.60 -2.12
N ALA A 160 -2.05 26.89 -2.06
CA ALA A 160 -1.61 27.69 -0.94
C ALA A 160 -2.31 27.24 0.34
N ALA A 161 -1.54 27.09 1.43
CA ALA A 161 -2.04 26.59 2.72
C ALA A 161 -3.23 27.37 3.28
N ASN A 162 -3.37 28.64 2.90
CA ASN A 162 -4.47 29.52 3.28
C ASN A 162 -5.72 29.39 2.38
N GLU A 163 -5.65 28.63 1.27
CA GLU A 163 -6.81 28.35 0.41
C GLU A 163 -7.56 27.09 0.84
N THR A 164 -6.96 26.27 1.70
CA THR A 164 -7.50 24.98 2.13
C THR A 164 -8.28 25.03 3.45
N GLY A 165 -8.29 26.14 4.16
CA GLY A 165 -8.94 26.21 5.48
C GLY A 165 -9.75 27.46 5.69
N LYS A 166 -11.05 27.33 5.94
CA LYS A 166 -11.76 28.29 6.78
C LYS A 166 -11.06 28.31 8.12
N ASP A 167 -10.78 29.49 8.62
CA ASP A 167 -10.19 29.72 9.93
C ASP A 167 -10.92 28.81 10.97
N ALA A 168 -10.22 27.86 11.55
CA ALA A 168 -10.79 26.85 12.44
C ALA A 168 -11.27 27.44 13.79
N SER A 169 -11.15 28.76 13.95
CA SER A 169 -11.46 29.49 15.20
C SER A 169 -12.93 29.92 15.35
N GLY A 170 -13.76 29.78 14.31
CA GLY A 170 -15.19 30.14 14.36
C GLY A 170 -16.11 28.95 14.68
N PRO A 171 -17.36 29.21 15.11
CA PRO A 171 -18.35 28.18 15.26
C PRO A 171 -18.59 27.46 13.92
N ARG A 172 -18.59 26.13 13.93
CA ARG A 172 -18.82 25.31 12.75
C ARG A 172 -20.29 25.04 12.56
N ALA A 173 -20.75 25.00 11.32
CA ALA A 173 -22.16 24.68 11.01
C ALA A 173 -22.56 23.31 11.59
N ARG A 174 -21.65 22.34 11.60
CA ARG A 174 -21.89 21.01 12.19
C ARG A 174 -22.02 21.03 13.72
N ASP A 175 -21.45 22.01 14.43
CA ASP A 175 -21.54 22.10 15.89
C ASP A 175 -22.97 22.43 16.35
N SER A 176 -23.76 23.04 15.45
CA SER A 176 -25.19 23.31 15.63
C SER A 176 -26.11 22.27 14.97
N ALA A 177 -25.54 21.31 14.22
CA ALA A 177 -26.31 20.27 13.54
C ALA A 177 -26.68 19.15 14.52
N GLU A 178 -27.96 19.04 14.86
CA GLU A 178 -28.47 17.93 15.62
C GLU A 178 -28.73 16.73 14.70
N ALA A 179 -28.18 15.57 15.08
CA ALA A 179 -28.53 14.32 14.44
C ALA A 179 -29.91 13.87 14.95
N ILE A 180 -30.85 13.66 14.04
CA ILE A 180 -32.21 13.25 14.35
C ILE A 180 -32.28 11.73 14.32
N ASP A 181 -32.58 11.10 15.45
CA ASP A 181 -32.81 9.66 15.52
C ASP A 181 -34.10 9.28 14.80
N ILE A 182 -34.05 8.29 13.91
CA ILE A 182 -35.17 7.72 13.19
C ILE A 182 -35.18 6.20 13.35
N GLY A 183 -36.41 5.66 13.56
CA GLY A 183 -36.58 4.22 13.78
C GLY A 183 -36.01 3.75 15.12
N HIS A 184 -35.74 2.44 15.23
CA HIS A 184 -35.37 1.78 16.49
C HIS A 184 -33.92 1.25 16.48
N ASP A 185 -33.24 1.25 15.32
CA ASP A 185 -31.96 0.56 15.11
C ASP A 185 -30.77 1.51 14.99
N GLY A 186 -30.91 2.77 15.43
CA GLY A 186 -29.83 3.74 15.46
C GLY A 186 -29.62 4.47 14.13
N ALA A 187 -30.54 4.38 13.17
CA ALA A 187 -30.51 5.20 11.96
C ALA A 187 -30.73 6.67 12.30
N ARG A 188 -30.00 7.58 11.65
CA ARG A 188 -30.01 9.02 11.95
C ARG A 188 -30.07 9.85 10.69
N LEU A 189 -30.67 11.02 10.80
CA LEU A 189 -30.58 12.08 9.79
C LEU A 189 -29.59 13.15 10.26
N LEU A 190 -28.80 13.63 9.34
CA LEU A 190 -27.92 14.81 9.52
C LEU A 190 -28.24 15.86 8.45
N GLY A 191 -28.23 17.14 8.82
CA GLY A 191 -28.34 18.22 7.85
C GLY A 191 -27.18 18.20 6.85
N TYR A 192 -27.44 18.69 5.62
CA TYR A 192 -26.41 18.77 4.57
C TYR A 192 -25.21 19.63 4.98
N GLU A 193 -25.43 20.63 5.82
CA GLU A 193 -24.41 21.51 6.39
C GLU A 193 -23.32 20.74 7.14
N TYR A 194 -23.66 19.61 7.72
CA TYR A 194 -22.69 18.72 8.37
C TYR A 194 -21.66 18.14 7.38
N LEU A 195 -22.07 17.87 6.14
CA LEU A 195 -21.18 17.42 5.08
C LEU A 195 -20.31 18.56 4.55
N VAL A 196 -20.83 19.78 4.48
CA VAL A 196 -20.10 20.98 4.01
C VAL A 196 -18.96 21.35 4.97
N ASP A 197 -19.11 21.02 6.25
CA ASP A 197 -18.15 21.32 7.31
C ASP A 197 -17.45 20.04 7.82
N ILE A 198 -17.06 19.16 6.91
CA ILE A 198 -16.33 17.92 7.23
C ILE A 198 -14.98 18.23 7.88
N ASP A 199 -14.57 17.40 8.84
CA ASP A 199 -13.23 17.51 9.43
C ASP A 199 -12.14 17.33 8.38
N VAL A 200 -11.25 18.30 8.31
CA VAL A 200 -10.06 18.22 7.48
C VAL A 200 -8.95 17.51 8.26
N VAL A 201 -8.57 16.34 7.82
CA VAL A 201 -7.40 15.63 8.33
C VAL A 201 -6.26 15.85 7.34
N GLU A 202 -5.20 16.51 7.79
CA GLU A 202 -4.04 16.77 6.95
C GLU A 202 -3.36 15.48 6.54
N SER A 203 -3.26 15.25 5.23
CA SER A 203 -2.53 14.12 4.67
C SER A 203 -1.13 14.57 4.26
N ARG A 204 -0.14 14.25 5.10
CA ARG A 204 1.27 14.63 4.87
C ARG A 204 2.04 13.51 4.19
N PRO A 205 3.06 13.84 3.36
CA PRO A 205 4.07 12.89 3.01
C PRO A 205 4.92 12.57 4.24
N LEU A 206 5.00 11.29 4.60
CA LEU A 206 5.80 10.77 5.69
C LEU A 206 6.89 9.87 5.14
N VAL A 207 8.05 9.85 5.80
CA VAL A 207 9.17 8.96 5.49
C VAL A 207 9.41 8.05 6.70
N TRP A 208 9.63 6.78 6.42
CA TRP A 208 10.12 5.79 7.38
C TRP A 208 11.56 5.42 6.97
N PRO A 209 12.57 6.12 7.53
CA PRO A 209 13.96 5.87 7.21
C PRO A 209 14.36 4.45 7.65
N TRP A 210 14.95 3.68 6.74
CA TRP A 210 15.40 2.32 7.04
C TRP A 210 16.34 2.27 8.26
N ALA A 211 17.26 3.21 8.37
CA ALA A 211 18.19 3.30 9.49
C ALA A 211 17.49 3.40 10.86
N ASP A 212 16.29 3.99 10.90
CA ASP A 212 15.52 4.08 12.13
C ASP A 212 14.61 2.86 12.30
N VAL A 213 13.99 2.38 11.23
CA VAL A 213 13.13 1.19 11.25
C VAL A 213 13.92 -0.03 11.71
N ASP A 214 15.12 -0.27 11.18
CA ASP A 214 15.95 -1.44 11.51
C ASP A 214 16.34 -1.49 13.00
N LYS A 215 16.59 -0.35 13.64
CA LYS A 215 16.87 -0.27 15.08
C LYS A 215 15.75 -0.87 15.94
N HIS A 216 14.50 -0.79 15.45
CA HIS A 216 13.34 -1.30 16.18
C HIS A 216 12.98 -2.74 15.79
N LEU A 217 13.37 -3.19 14.61
CA LEU A 217 13.07 -4.56 14.13
C LEU A 217 13.70 -5.64 15.03
N GLY A 218 14.82 -5.34 15.68
CA GLY A 218 15.41 -6.23 16.69
C GLY A 218 14.46 -6.60 17.81
N LYS A 219 13.59 -5.69 18.25
CA LYS A 219 12.57 -5.94 19.29
C LYS A 219 11.51 -6.93 18.84
N VAL A 220 11.13 -6.90 17.57
CA VAL A 220 10.17 -7.87 16.97
C VAL A 220 10.84 -9.21 16.74
N TYR A 221 12.10 -9.19 16.29
CA TYR A 221 12.92 -10.36 16.05
C TYR A 221 13.17 -11.16 17.35
N ALA A 222 13.41 -10.47 18.45
CA ALA A 222 13.70 -11.06 19.78
C ALA A 222 12.42 -11.51 20.54
N ARG A 223 11.22 -11.38 19.96
CA ARG A 223 10.01 -11.88 20.60
C ARG A 223 10.07 -13.38 20.81
N ASP A 224 9.56 -13.80 21.97
CA ASP A 224 9.50 -15.19 22.37
C ASP A 224 8.93 -16.08 21.25
N LEU A 225 9.46 -17.27 21.10
CA LEU A 225 8.99 -18.29 20.14
C LEU A 225 7.51 -18.66 20.35
N SER A 226 6.97 -18.44 21.55
CA SER A 226 5.55 -18.61 21.87
C SER A 226 4.65 -17.48 21.33
N TYR A 227 5.22 -16.39 20.81
CA TYR A 227 4.43 -15.31 20.23
C TYR A 227 3.68 -15.79 18.98
N THR A 228 2.35 -15.66 19.03
CA THR A 228 1.48 -16.14 17.95
C THR A 228 1.23 -15.10 16.85
N GLY A 229 1.63 -13.84 17.05
CA GLY A 229 1.52 -12.79 16.04
C GLY A 229 2.65 -12.83 15.01
N ARG A 230 2.69 -11.82 14.18
CA ARG A 230 3.67 -11.69 13.08
C ARG A 230 4.88 -10.86 13.48
N HIS A 231 6.05 -11.22 12.95
CA HIS A 231 7.31 -10.50 13.16
C HIS A 231 7.45 -9.33 12.21
N LEU A 232 6.62 -8.30 12.39
CA LEU A 232 6.58 -7.12 11.51
C LEU A 232 6.18 -5.86 12.27
N PHE A 233 6.50 -4.71 11.68
CA PHE A 233 5.93 -3.42 12.03
C PHE A 233 5.08 -2.86 10.89
N LEU A 234 3.97 -2.24 11.25
CA LEU A 234 3.22 -1.37 10.36
C LEU A 234 3.94 -0.01 10.25
N LEU A 235 4.14 0.46 9.05
CA LEU A 235 4.55 1.84 8.77
C LEU A 235 3.31 2.74 8.90
N TYR A 236 3.03 3.14 10.13
CA TYR A 236 1.77 3.74 10.51
C TYR A 236 1.73 5.25 10.23
N ASN A 237 0.68 5.69 9.54
CA ASN A 237 0.35 7.09 9.34
C ASN A 237 -0.84 7.47 10.24
N PRO A 238 -0.65 8.35 11.24
CA PRO A 238 -1.73 8.74 12.15
C PRO A 238 -2.97 9.33 11.46
N ALA A 239 -2.83 9.95 10.29
CA ALA A 239 -3.96 10.48 9.53
C ALA A 239 -4.94 9.41 9.03
N THR A 240 -4.55 8.14 9.05
CA THR A 240 -5.42 7.03 8.65
C THR A 240 -6.31 6.51 9.78
N GLU A 241 -6.03 6.92 11.02
CA GLU A 241 -6.79 6.59 12.23
C GLU A 241 -7.17 5.10 12.34
N ARG A 242 -8.50 4.82 12.43
CA ARG A 242 -9.07 3.47 12.62
C ARG A 242 -8.71 2.48 11.51
N ARG A 243 -8.29 2.93 10.33
CA ARG A 243 -7.89 2.08 9.21
C ARG A 243 -6.45 1.58 9.34
N MET A 244 -5.67 2.17 10.23
CA MET A 244 -4.31 1.73 10.57
C MET A 244 -3.41 1.59 9.33
N GLY A 245 -3.46 2.55 8.40
CA GLY A 245 -2.74 2.49 7.14
C GLY A 245 -1.42 3.26 7.14
N THR A 246 -0.64 3.05 6.10
CA THR A 246 0.48 3.90 5.66
C THR A 246 -0.05 5.03 4.78
N SER A 247 -1.08 4.73 4.02
CA SER A 247 -1.97 5.67 3.33
C SER A 247 -3.42 5.23 3.53
N HIS A 248 -4.38 6.03 3.06
CA HIS A 248 -5.79 5.64 3.12
C HIS A 248 -6.12 4.38 2.31
N SER A 249 -5.28 4.02 1.34
CA SER A 249 -5.46 2.83 0.50
C SER A 249 -4.56 1.67 0.90
N PHE A 250 -3.38 1.94 1.47
CA PHE A 250 -2.36 0.93 1.68
C PHE A 250 -1.92 0.80 3.14
N PHE A 251 -1.70 -0.43 3.48
CA PHE A 251 -1.05 -0.94 4.68
C PHE A 251 0.33 -1.44 4.25
N ALA A 252 1.38 -0.72 4.58
CA ALA A 252 2.75 -1.13 4.33
C ALA A 252 3.37 -1.65 5.62
N THR A 253 3.94 -2.84 5.58
CA THR A 253 4.64 -3.44 6.72
C THR A 253 6.05 -3.79 6.35
N ILE A 254 6.96 -3.67 7.33
CA ILE A 254 8.30 -4.25 7.23
C ILE A 254 8.38 -5.44 8.19
N ALA A 255 8.65 -6.60 7.60
CA ALA A 255 8.85 -7.85 8.31
C ALA A 255 10.34 -8.16 8.44
N LYS A 256 10.73 -8.72 9.61
CA LYS A 256 12.03 -9.33 9.82
C LYS A 256 11.83 -10.69 10.48
N TYR A 257 11.94 -11.72 9.68
CA TYR A 257 11.73 -13.10 10.14
C TYR A 257 13.04 -13.74 10.56
N PRO A 258 13.07 -14.43 11.72
CA PRO A 258 14.24 -15.19 12.13
C PRO A 258 14.46 -16.41 11.20
N PRO A 259 15.66 -17.03 11.26
CA PRO A 259 15.94 -18.25 10.52
C PRO A 259 14.93 -19.36 10.76
N ASN A 260 14.56 -20.10 9.70
CA ASN A 260 13.73 -21.29 9.75
C ASN A 260 12.36 -21.12 10.40
N LYS A 261 11.81 -19.89 10.39
CA LYS A 261 10.46 -19.60 10.86
C LYS A 261 9.46 -19.73 9.72
N ILE A 262 8.33 -20.41 9.98
CA ILE A 262 7.21 -20.53 9.04
C ILE A 262 5.97 -19.98 9.75
N ASP A 263 5.21 -19.13 9.10
CA ASP A 263 3.93 -18.64 9.60
C ASP A 263 2.79 -19.64 9.35
N GLN A 264 1.69 -19.47 10.07
CA GLN A 264 0.51 -20.33 9.92
C GLN A 264 -0.22 -20.02 8.61
N PRO A 265 -0.72 -21.06 7.90
CA PRO A 265 -1.58 -20.84 6.75
C PRO A 265 -2.84 -20.05 7.14
N HIS A 266 -3.07 -18.97 6.41
CA HIS A 266 -4.18 -18.05 6.61
C HIS A 266 -4.68 -17.51 5.27
N ARG A 267 -5.75 -16.73 5.29
CA ARG A 267 -6.26 -16.05 4.09
C ARG A 267 -7.01 -14.77 4.43
N HIS A 268 -7.04 -13.86 3.47
CA HIS A 268 -7.77 -12.60 3.55
C HIS A 268 -8.13 -12.11 2.16
N THR A 269 -9.11 -11.18 2.07
CA THR A 269 -9.55 -10.66 0.77
C THR A 269 -8.61 -9.62 0.19
N SER A 270 -7.80 -8.95 1.01
CA SER A 270 -6.81 -8.00 0.52
C SER A 270 -5.70 -8.67 -0.29
N ALA A 271 -5.19 -7.96 -1.28
CA ALA A 271 -3.96 -8.34 -1.96
C ALA A 271 -2.75 -8.17 -1.04
N ALA A 272 -1.69 -8.97 -1.24
CA ALA A 272 -0.38 -8.72 -0.63
C ALA A 272 0.72 -8.86 -1.69
N ILE A 273 1.59 -7.83 -1.72
CA ILE A 273 2.74 -7.77 -2.62
C ILE A 273 3.99 -7.57 -1.77
N ASN A 274 4.90 -8.53 -1.83
CA ASN A 274 6.15 -8.51 -1.07
C ASN A 274 7.31 -8.12 -1.97
N TYR A 275 8.14 -7.18 -1.54
CA TYR A 275 9.49 -6.99 -2.04
C TYR A 275 10.47 -7.47 -0.99
N TYR A 276 11.19 -8.54 -1.30
CA TYR A 276 12.21 -9.09 -0.40
C TYR A 276 13.52 -8.34 -0.62
N PHE A 277 14.13 -7.82 0.43
CA PHE A 277 15.37 -7.04 0.30
C PHE A 277 16.53 -7.58 1.15
N PHE A 278 16.28 -8.67 1.87
CA PHE A 278 17.30 -9.46 2.56
C PHE A 278 16.85 -10.91 2.68
N GLY A 279 17.83 -11.85 2.60
CA GLY A 279 17.63 -13.27 2.83
C GLY A 279 16.87 -13.97 1.70
N HIS A 280 16.41 -15.17 1.99
CA HIS A 280 15.67 -16.03 1.07
C HIS A 280 14.66 -16.91 1.81
N GLY A 281 13.69 -17.42 1.08
CA GLY A 281 12.65 -18.22 1.69
C GLY A 281 11.76 -18.93 0.70
N LYS A 282 10.61 -19.33 1.19
CA LYS A 282 9.58 -20.02 0.41
C LYS A 282 8.19 -19.55 0.81
N SER A 283 7.27 -19.62 -0.13
CA SER A 283 5.84 -19.40 0.10
C SER A 283 5.04 -20.57 -0.41
N SER A 284 3.93 -20.85 0.25
CA SER A 284 2.88 -21.70 -0.32
C SER A 284 1.65 -20.82 -0.54
N VAL A 285 1.18 -20.79 -1.77
CA VAL A 285 -0.04 -20.03 -2.14
C VAL A 285 -0.98 -21.00 -2.84
N MET A 286 -2.15 -21.24 -2.26
CA MET A 286 -3.05 -22.33 -2.64
C MET A 286 -2.30 -23.68 -2.62
N SER A 287 -2.07 -24.31 -3.76
CA SER A 287 -1.32 -25.57 -3.90
C SER A 287 0.11 -25.37 -4.45
N GLU A 288 0.48 -24.15 -4.80
CA GLU A 288 1.77 -23.86 -5.41
C GLU A 288 2.82 -23.54 -4.33
N ARG A 289 4.04 -24.04 -4.54
CA ARG A 289 5.21 -23.71 -3.72
C ARG A 289 6.16 -22.88 -4.56
N MET A 290 6.60 -21.76 -4.01
CA MET A 290 7.50 -20.83 -4.65
C MET A 290 8.69 -20.57 -3.74
N GLU A 291 9.87 -20.44 -4.31
CA GLU A 291 11.08 -19.97 -3.63
C GLU A 291 11.41 -18.57 -4.12
N TRP A 292 11.91 -17.76 -3.23
CA TRP A 292 12.28 -16.37 -3.51
C TRP A 292 13.53 -15.97 -2.75
N GLU A 293 14.21 -14.96 -3.25
CA GLU A 293 15.42 -14.37 -2.66
C GLU A 293 15.33 -12.84 -2.60
N ALA A 294 16.34 -12.23 -1.95
CA ALA A 294 16.45 -10.77 -1.90
C ALA A 294 16.54 -10.16 -3.32
N GLY A 295 15.73 -9.14 -3.58
CA GLY A 295 15.53 -8.50 -4.87
C GLY A 295 14.29 -8.95 -5.62
N ASP A 296 13.65 -10.05 -5.22
CA ASP A 296 12.41 -10.53 -5.84
C ASP A 296 11.20 -9.72 -5.39
N LEU A 297 10.26 -9.55 -6.34
CA LEU A 297 8.92 -8.99 -6.08
C LEU A 297 7.89 -10.12 -6.26
N HIS A 298 7.01 -10.30 -5.27
CA HIS A 298 6.09 -11.42 -5.20
C HIS A 298 4.66 -10.99 -4.93
N PHE A 299 3.72 -11.30 -5.81
CA PHE A 299 2.29 -11.24 -5.52
C PHE A 299 1.91 -12.45 -4.66
N SER A 300 1.99 -12.30 -3.36
CA SER A 300 2.04 -13.40 -2.38
C SER A 300 0.69 -13.78 -1.80
N ALA A 301 -0.30 -12.89 -1.86
CA ALA A 301 -1.67 -13.17 -1.42
C ALA A 301 -2.68 -12.67 -2.45
N PRO A 302 -3.05 -13.49 -3.43
CA PRO A 302 -4.06 -13.14 -4.42
C PRO A 302 -5.47 -13.35 -3.87
N GLY A 303 -6.07 -12.29 -3.35
CA GLY A 303 -7.45 -12.32 -2.83
C GLY A 303 -7.63 -13.38 -1.74
N TRP A 304 -8.71 -14.19 -1.82
CA TRP A 304 -9.06 -15.19 -0.82
C TRP A 304 -8.22 -16.48 -0.87
N ALA A 305 -7.03 -16.44 -1.44
CA ALA A 305 -6.13 -17.58 -1.52
C ALA A 305 -5.50 -17.89 -0.16
N VAL A 306 -5.46 -19.17 0.21
CA VAL A 306 -4.70 -19.63 1.38
C VAL A 306 -3.22 -19.47 1.09
N HIS A 307 -2.48 -18.83 1.98
CA HIS A 307 -1.04 -18.63 1.83
C HIS A 307 -0.31 -18.68 3.16
N ASN A 308 0.98 -18.95 3.09
CA ASN A 308 1.94 -18.80 4.19
C ASN A 308 3.36 -18.61 3.65
N HIS A 309 4.23 -18.07 4.51
CA HIS A 309 5.61 -17.75 4.17
C HIS A 309 6.57 -18.38 5.18
N GLY A 310 7.76 -18.72 4.72
CA GLY A 310 8.80 -19.26 5.59
C GLY A 310 10.19 -18.80 5.19
N SER A 311 10.98 -18.43 6.20
CA SER A 311 12.39 -18.13 6.03
C SER A 311 13.24 -19.39 5.89
N ARG A 312 14.39 -19.23 5.27
CA ARG A 312 15.50 -20.21 5.28
C ARG A 312 16.50 -19.85 6.39
N GLU A 313 17.73 -20.31 6.26
CA GLU A 313 18.77 -20.26 7.28
C GLU A 313 19.21 -18.84 7.70
N GLU A 314 19.07 -17.85 6.82
CA GLU A 314 19.47 -16.48 7.09
C GLU A 314 18.32 -15.61 7.64
N GLY A 315 17.09 -16.11 7.65
CA GLY A 315 15.92 -15.27 7.85
C GLY A 315 15.59 -14.45 6.61
N PHE A 316 14.73 -13.44 6.73
CA PHE A 316 14.46 -12.48 5.66
C PHE A 316 13.95 -11.13 6.17
N CYS A 317 14.12 -10.11 5.33
CA CYS A 317 13.41 -8.85 5.45
C CYS A 317 12.58 -8.59 4.18
N ALA A 318 11.35 -8.12 4.37
CA ALA A 318 10.46 -7.78 3.27
C ALA A 318 9.62 -6.52 3.59
N LEU A 319 9.40 -5.70 2.56
CA LEU A 319 8.30 -4.74 2.52
C LEU A 319 7.08 -5.47 1.96
N THR A 320 5.96 -5.44 2.68
CA THR A 320 4.68 -5.97 2.20
C THR A 320 3.68 -4.83 2.04
N ILE A 321 3.11 -4.69 0.85
CA ILE A 321 2.05 -3.74 0.55
C ILE A 321 0.74 -4.49 0.41
N GLN A 322 -0.29 -4.01 1.14
CA GLN A 322 -1.64 -4.58 1.15
C GLN A 322 -2.69 -3.46 1.10
N ASP A 323 -3.83 -3.73 0.50
CA ASP A 323 -4.95 -2.78 0.41
C ASP A 323 -5.95 -2.90 1.59
N HIS A 324 -5.46 -3.30 2.77
CA HIS A 324 -6.25 -3.43 4.01
C HIS A 324 -7.07 -2.18 4.35
N PRO A 325 -6.49 -0.95 4.41
CA PRO A 325 -7.23 0.24 4.81
C PRO A 325 -8.40 0.55 3.89
N LEU A 326 -8.21 0.35 2.58
CA LEU A 326 -9.26 0.51 1.59
C LEU A 326 -10.41 -0.47 1.85
N GLN A 327 -10.10 -1.75 2.07
CA GLN A 327 -11.10 -2.78 2.30
C GLN A 327 -11.79 -2.62 3.66
N ILE A 328 -11.10 -2.15 4.70
CA ILE A 328 -11.72 -1.77 5.98
C ILE A 328 -12.71 -0.62 5.77
N ALA A 329 -12.34 0.40 4.98
CA ALA A 329 -13.23 1.53 4.68
C ALA A 329 -14.50 1.10 3.93
N MET A 330 -14.41 0.06 3.10
CA MET A 330 -15.53 -0.55 2.37
C MET A 330 -16.28 -1.64 3.17
N ASP A 331 -15.90 -1.91 4.42
CA ASP A 331 -16.40 -3.03 5.25
C ASP A 331 -16.31 -4.39 4.54
N SER A 332 -15.25 -4.60 3.75
CA SER A 332 -15.05 -5.78 2.90
C SER A 332 -13.80 -6.60 3.21
N LEU A 333 -13.02 -6.21 4.22
CA LEU A 333 -11.84 -6.99 4.63
C LEU A 333 -12.26 -8.25 5.38
N VAL A 334 -12.34 -9.35 4.66
CA VAL A 334 -12.63 -10.68 5.22
C VAL A 334 -11.32 -11.37 5.54
N TRP A 335 -11.27 -11.99 6.72
CA TRP A 335 -10.07 -12.59 7.30
C TRP A 335 -10.33 -13.96 7.89
N GLN A 336 -9.38 -14.86 7.76
CA GLN A 336 -9.33 -16.13 8.48
C GLN A 336 -7.90 -16.38 8.97
N GLU A 337 -7.67 -16.20 10.27
CA GLU A 337 -6.35 -16.23 10.91
C GLU A 337 -5.64 -17.58 10.81
N THR A 338 -6.38 -18.65 10.97
CA THR A 338 -5.96 -20.03 10.69
C THR A 338 -7.10 -20.74 9.98
N LEU A 339 -6.82 -21.80 9.24
CA LEU A 339 -7.88 -22.55 8.53
C LEU A 339 -8.94 -23.17 9.45
N LYS A 340 -8.69 -23.17 10.76
CA LYS A 340 -9.64 -23.64 11.80
C LYS A 340 -10.37 -22.50 12.48
N SER A 341 -9.93 -21.26 12.32
CA SER A 341 -10.55 -20.07 12.91
C SER A 341 -11.83 -19.68 12.18
N PRO A 342 -12.77 -18.97 12.84
CA PRO A 342 -13.90 -18.37 12.16
C PRO A 342 -13.48 -17.42 11.06
N ILE A 343 -14.31 -17.31 10.03
CA ILE A 343 -14.19 -16.25 9.02
C ILE A 343 -14.86 -15.00 9.60
N VAL A 344 -14.15 -13.88 9.63
CA VAL A 344 -14.61 -12.63 10.23
C VAL A 344 -14.32 -11.44 9.33
N LYS A 345 -15.05 -10.34 9.49
CA LYS A 345 -14.69 -9.04 8.93
C LYS A 345 -13.80 -8.29 9.92
N LEU A 346 -12.56 -8.00 9.53
CA LEU A 346 -11.66 -7.17 10.33
C LEU A 346 -12.13 -5.72 10.33
N GLY A 347 -12.06 -5.10 11.50
CA GLY A 347 -12.44 -3.70 11.71
C GLY A 347 -13.90 -3.48 12.11
N SER A 348 -14.81 -4.39 11.78
CA SER A 348 -16.23 -4.30 12.16
C SER A 348 -16.72 -5.43 13.08
N GLN A 349 -16.21 -6.65 12.90
CA GLN A 349 -16.58 -7.79 13.75
C GLN A 349 -15.46 -8.15 14.74
N ARG A 350 -14.20 -8.02 14.33
CA ARG A 350 -13.05 -8.41 15.14
C ARG A 350 -11.80 -7.64 14.73
N GLY A 351 -10.81 -7.60 15.63
CA GLY A 351 -9.42 -7.25 15.35
C GLY A 351 -8.55 -8.49 15.18
N PHE A 352 -7.24 -8.30 15.07
CA PHE A 352 -6.27 -9.40 15.10
C PHE A 352 -6.16 -10.00 16.49
N ASP A 353 -6.11 -11.33 16.58
CA ASP A 353 -5.82 -12.04 17.81
C ASP A 353 -4.34 -12.38 17.90
N THR A 354 -3.73 -12.04 19.04
CA THR A 354 -2.38 -12.46 19.40
C THR A 354 -2.32 -12.71 20.91
N ASN A 355 -1.33 -13.47 21.34
CA ASN A 355 -1.08 -13.70 22.77
C ASN A 355 -0.17 -12.63 23.41
N ILE A 356 -0.02 -11.45 22.79
CA ILE A 356 0.87 -10.40 23.29
C ILE A 356 0.49 -9.94 24.70
N GLY A 357 -0.81 -9.90 25.02
CA GLY A 357 -1.29 -9.52 26.34
C GLY A 357 -0.87 -10.48 27.44
N ASP A 358 -0.77 -11.77 27.14
CA ASP A 358 -0.32 -12.79 28.09
C ASP A 358 1.19 -12.74 28.28
N LEU A 359 1.95 -12.50 27.22
CA LEU A 359 3.40 -12.33 27.28
C LEU A 359 3.81 -11.08 28.06
N ILE A 360 3.07 -9.97 27.94
CA ILE A 360 3.32 -8.75 28.70
C ILE A 360 3.06 -8.97 30.21
N LYS A 361 2.04 -9.76 30.57
CA LYS A 361 1.74 -10.06 31.98
C LYS A 361 2.74 -11.02 32.62
N ALA A 362 3.41 -11.83 31.82
CA ALA A 362 4.40 -12.80 32.29
C ALA A 362 5.82 -12.24 32.39
N ALA A 363 6.08 -11.05 31.82
CA ALA A 363 7.35 -10.35 31.87
C ALA A 363 7.39 -9.33 33.01
#